data_9fb298fcdf40a5a03b9706ad6c389ecd
#
_entry.id   9fb298fcdf40a5a03b9706ad6c389ecd
#
_cell.length_a   1.000
_cell.length_b   1.000
_cell.length_c   1.000
_cell.angle_alpha   90.00
_cell.angle_beta   90.00
_cell.angle_gamma   90.00
#
_symmetry.space_group_name_H-M   'P 1'
#
loop_
_entity.id
_entity.type
_entity.pdbx_description
1 polymer ?
#
loop_
_entity_poly.entity_id
_entity_poly.type
_entity_poly.pdbx_seq_one_letter_code
_entity_poly.pdbx_strand_id
1 'polypeptide(L)'
;EYYRIPQEPGINDQVKVRFRTCADNADEVYLIYNGETLVMSVEESDDLFDYYTAVIPAGEKYISYYFEIHSGCVTCYYNRIGVQKNVNPDYNFEICPGFDVPDWAKGAVFYQIYVDRFCNGDPSNDVLDNEYCYIDSPTRQVKDWYEYPANMDVGRFYGGDLQGVKDKLDYLQDLGVDVIYFNPLFVSPSNHKYDIQDYDYIDPHFGKIVVDEGECLPDGVKENKRATKYISRVTDKRNLEASNHFFAELVEEIHSRGMRVILDGVFNHCGSFNKWMDRECIYENQEGYEKGAFVSWSSPYKSFFKFYNEEVWPYNTTYDGWWGHDTLPKLNYEDSPKLVEYILNIAKKWVSPPYNVDGWRLDVAADLGHSEEYNHKFWRMFRDAVKEANPNAIILAEHYGDPKPWLKGDQWDTVMNYDAFMEPLTWFLTGMEKHSDEAKPQLKGSVKDFEDSMRHYMASFQTSQLLCAMNELSNHDHSRFMTRTNEKVGRAATLGTAAAEEGIKPAVFREAVVVQMTWPGAPTIYYGDEAGLCGFTDPDNRRTYPWGKEDIVLIDFHRDIIRIHKEHEALRTGSLMFLKGDDNLLSLIHI
;
A
#
# COMPACT_ATOMS: atom_id res chain seq x y z
N GLU A 1 23.29 -3.20 10.46
CA GLU A 1 24.67 -3.05 9.91
C GLU A 1 25.72 -3.64 10.84
N TYR A 2 25.69 -3.35 12.13
CA TYR A 2 26.74 -3.77 13.08
C TYR A 2 26.85 -5.29 13.27
N TYR A 3 25.72 -6.02 13.17
CA TYR A 3 25.65 -7.46 13.42
C TYR A 3 25.63 -8.33 12.17
N ARG A 4 25.50 -7.75 10.99
CA ARG A 4 25.58 -8.40 9.67
C ARG A 4 26.24 -7.46 8.68
N ILE A 5 27.38 -7.86 8.12
CA ILE A 5 28.21 -7.01 7.25
C ILE A 5 28.58 -7.79 5.98
N PRO A 6 28.17 -7.37 4.79
CA PRO A 6 27.22 -6.29 4.52
C PRO A 6 25.79 -6.66 4.98
N GLN A 7 24.94 -5.67 5.20
CA GLN A 7 23.56 -5.89 5.62
C GLN A 7 22.71 -6.49 4.51
N GLU A 8 22.93 -6.05 3.28
CA GLU A 8 22.31 -6.56 2.05
C GLU A 8 23.42 -7.15 1.17
N PRO A 9 23.77 -8.42 1.36
CA PRO A 9 24.88 -9.02 0.63
C PRO A 9 24.51 -9.38 -0.81
N GLY A 10 25.42 -9.11 -1.74
CA GLY A 10 25.40 -9.68 -3.08
C GLY A 10 25.75 -11.18 -3.05
N ILE A 11 25.43 -11.89 -4.13
CA ILE A 11 25.66 -13.36 -4.25
C ILE A 11 27.12 -13.79 -4.12
N ASN A 12 28.06 -12.88 -4.37
CA ASN A 12 29.51 -13.16 -4.29
C ASN A 12 30.15 -12.70 -2.98
N ASP A 13 29.39 -12.14 -2.06
CA ASP A 13 29.91 -11.56 -0.84
C ASP A 13 30.22 -12.62 0.22
N GLN A 14 31.16 -12.26 1.10
CA GLN A 14 31.35 -12.92 2.38
C GLN A 14 30.58 -12.13 3.44
N VAL A 15 29.69 -12.79 4.15
CA VAL A 15 28.86 -12.18 5.19
C VAL A 15 29.46 -12.43 6.55
N LYS A 16 29.94 -11.37 7.18
CA LYS A 16 30.35 -11.41 8.58
C LYS A 16 29.12 -11.30 9.47
N VAL A 17 28.84 -12.33 10.26
CA VAL A 17 27.76 -12.37 11.24
C VAL A 17 28.37 -12.17 12.62
N ARG A 18 27.85 -11.20 13.39
CA ARG A 18 28.27 -10.91 14.77
C ARG A 18 27.14 -11.26 15.74
N PHE A 19 27.56 -11.64 16.93
CA PHE A 19 26.70 -11.89 18.09
C PHE A 19 27.33 -11.30 19.34
N ARG A 20 26.52 -10.78 20.25
CA ARG A 20 26.99 -10.15 21.49
C ARG A 20 26.40 -10.83 22.71
N THR A 21 27.24 -11.14 23.68
CA THR A 21 26.84 -11.55 25.05
C THR A 21 27.31 -10.53 26.06
N CYS A 22 26.84 -10.63 27.32
CA CYS A 22 27.54 -9.97 28.42
C CYS A 22 28.94 -10.57 28.55
N ALA A 23 29.92 -9.78 29.05
CA ALA A 23 31.27 -10.23 29.24
C ALA A 23 31.29 -11.47 30.13
N ASP A 24 32.12 -12.46 29.80
CA ASP A 24 32.31 -13.73 30.51
C ASP A 24 31.00 -14.53 30.73
N ASN A 25 29.98 -14.36 29.88
CA ASN A 25 28.67 -15.00 30.08
C ASN A 25 28.41 -16.24 29.20
N ALA A 26 29.22 -16.51 28.20
CA ALA A 26 29.11 -17.68 27.35
C ALA A 26 30.44 -18.39 27.17
N ASP A 27 30.43 -19.72 27.32
CA ASP A 27 31.61 -20.54 27.09
C ASP A 27 31.89 -20.74 25.61
N GLU A 28 30.81 -20.99 24.83
CA GLU A 28 30.84 -21.20 23.38
C GLU A 28 29.59 -20.62 22.72
N VAL A 29 29.79 -20.03 21.55
CA VAL A 29 28.70 -19.54 20.68
C VAL A 29 28.86 -20.16 19.31
N TYR A 30 27.75 -20.69 18.78
CA TYR A 30 27.69 -21.30 17.46
C TYR A 30 26.72 -20.55 16.57
N LEU A 31 27.10 -20.35 15.32
CA LEU A 31 26.20 -19.94 14.23
C LEU A 31 25.69 -21.22 13.55
N ILE A 32 24.38 -21.42 13.61
CA ILE A 32 23.71 -22.52 12.88
C ILE A 32 23.05 -21.91 11.65
N TYR A 33 23.49 -22.30 10.45
CA TYR A 33 22.94 -21.78 9.20
C TYR A 33 22.70 -22.92 8.20
N ASN A 34 21.52 -22.99 7.63
CA ASN A 34 21.10 -24.02 6.67
C ASN A 34 21.42 -25.46 7.12
N GLY A 35 21.43 -25.72 8.44
CA GLY A 35 21.77 -27.01 9.03
C GLY A 35 23.28 -27.26 9.24
N GLU A 36 24.14 -26.34 8.85
CA GLU A 36 25.58 -26.35 9.17
C GLU A 36 25.85 -25.62 10.46
N THR A 37 26.90 -26.07 11.21
CA THR A 37 27.32 -25.48 12.48
C THR A 37 28.70 -24.86 12.35
N LEU A 38 28.84 -23.58 12.66
CA LEU A 38 30.12 -22.90 12.75
C LEU A 38 30.37 -22.42 14.19
N VAL A 39 31.54 -22.72 14.73
CA VAL A 39 31.99 -22.11 15.98
C VAL A 39 32.31 -20.64 15.71
N MET A 40 31.76 -19.75 16.52
CA MET A 40 32.06 -18.33 16.44
C MET A 40 33.29 -18.01 17.32
N SER A 41 34.15 -17.13 16.85
CA SER A 41 35.31 -16.67 17.58
C SER A 41 35.08 -15.30 18.22
N VAL A 42 35.60 -15.07 19.43
CA VAL A 42 35.61 -13.75 20.03
C VAL A 42 36.51 -12.83 19.21
N GLU A 43 35.94 -11.76 18.65
CA GLU A 43 36.67 -10.73 17.88
C GLU A 43 37.07 -9.56 18.76
N GLU A 44 36.22 -9.18 19.71
CA GLU A 44 36.35 -8.01 20.54
C GLU A 44 35.73 -8.29 21.91
N SER A 45 36.29 -7.75 22.97
CA SER A 45 35.71 -7.76 24.32
C SER A 45 35.93 -6.39 24.96
N ASP A 46 34.93 -5.92 25.68
CA ASP A 46 35.03 -4.75 26.54
C ASP A 46 34.58 -5.12 27.99
N ASP A 47 34.52 -4.14 28.90
CA ASP A 47 34.12 -4.37 30.29
C ASP A 47 32.66 -4.88 30.44
N LEU A 48 31.85 -4.79 29.41
CA LEU A 48 30.42 -5.12 29.44
C LEU A 48 30.06 -6.29 28.51
N PHE A 49 30.76 -6.45 27.38
CA PHE A 49 30.36 -7.37 26.33
C PHE A 49 31.50 -8.12 25.67
N ASP A 50 31.20 -9.37 25.26
CA ASP A 50 31.99 -10.16 24.33
C ASP A 50 31.29 -10.20 22.97
N TYR A 51 32.05 -9.93 21.89
CA TYR A 51 31.56 -9.94 20.51
C TYR A 51 32.12 -11.13 19.75
N TYR A 52 31.24 -12.03 19.38
CA TYR A 52 31.53 -13.23 18.60
C TYR A 52 31.29 -13.00 17.12
N THR A 53 32.14 -13.59 16.27
CA THR A 53 31.99 -13.46 14.80
C THR A 53 32.16 -14.79 14.10
N ALA A 54 31.45 -14.93 12.98
CA ALA A 54 31.69 -15.95 11.98
C ALA A 54 31.51 -15.33 10.59
N VAL A 55 32.15 -15.91 9.58
CA VAL A 55 32.02 -15.48 8.18
C VAL A 55 31.46 -16.63 7.36
N ILE A 56 30.40 -16.36 6.61
CA ILE A 56 29.74 -17.34 5.72
C ILE A 56 29.67 -16.79 4.29
N PRO A 57 29.77 -17.63 3.26
CA PRO A 57 29.54 -17.20 1.88
C PRO A 57 28.04 -16.90 1.68
N ALA A 58 27.72 -15.81 1.00
CA ALA A 58 26.33 -15.47 0.66
C ALA A 58 25.76 -16.51 -0.33
N GLY A 59 26.43 -16.72 -1.48
CA GLY A 59 25.94 -17.64 -2.51
C GLY A 59 24.62 -17.19 -3.14
N GLU A 60 23.99 -18.10 -3.88
CA GLU A 60 22.72 -17.81 -4.58
C GLU A 60 21.47 -18.27 -3.81
N LYS A 61 21.67 -18.96 -2.68
CA LYS A 61 20.57 -19.57 -1.94
C LYS A 61 20.20 -18.73 -0.73
N TYR A 62 18.90 -18.71 -0.46
CA TYR A 62 18.36 -18.22 0.78
C TYR A 62 19.04 -18.86 2.01
N ILE A 63 19.45 -18.05 2.98
CA ILE A 63 20.13 -18.49 4.21
C ILE A 63 19.21 -18.26 5.39
N SER A 64 18.93 -19.32 6.13
CA SER A 64 18.23 -19.27 7.42
C SER A 64 19.22 -19.59 8.54
N TYR A 65 19.31 -18.74 9.58
CA TYR A 65 20.27 -18.94 10.66
C TYR A 65 19.74 -18.52 12.03
N TYR A 66 20.36 -19.08 13.07
CA TYR A 66 20.17 -18.71 14.48
C TYR A 66 21.46 -18.96 15.24
N PHE A 67 21.51 -18.52 16.51
CA PHE A 67 22.66 -18.74 17.38
C PHE A 67 22.32 -19.79 18.45
N GLU A 68 23.27 -20.67 18.74
CA GLU A 68 23.25 -21.58 19.87
C GLU A 68 24.33 -21.14 20.85
N ILE A 69 23.97 -20.96 22.13
CA ILE A 69 24.82 -20.41 23.16
C ILE A 69 24.94 -21.43 24.30
N HIS A 70 26.16 -21.74 24.68
CA HIS A 70 26.48 -22.59 25.81
C HIS A 70 27.06 -21.74 26.94
N SER A 71 26.53 -21.92 28.16
CA SER A 71 27.01 -21.28 29.39
C SER A 71 26.89 -22.25 30.56
N GLY A 72 28.02 -22.82 31.02
CA GLY A 72 28.05 -23.90 31.99
C GLY A 72 27.29 -25.15 31.54
N CYS A 73 26.21 -25.47 32.24
CA CYS A 73 25.33 -26.60 31.88
C CYS A 73 24.04 -26.16 31.14
N VAL A 74 23.95 -24.86 30.75
CA VAL A 74 22.79 -24.31 30.08
C VAL A 74 23.07 -24.16 28.59
N THR A 75 22.17 -24.65 27.76
CA THR A 75 22.11 -24.33 26.31
C THR A 75 20.85 -23.52 26.04
N CYS A 76 21.00 -22.43 25.33
CA CYS A 76 19.89 -21.63 24.84
C CYS A 76 20.14 -21.22 23.40
N TYR A 77 19.09 -20.72 22.78
CA TYR A 77 19.08 -20.31 21.36
C TYR A 77 18.66 -18.86 21.24
N TYR A 78 19.18 -18.17 20.24
CA TYR A 78 18.80 -16.79 19.96
C TYR A 78 18.39 -16.64 18.50
N ASN A 79 17.22 -16.08 18.28
CA ASN A 79 16.64 -15.77 16.97
C ASN A 79 15.93 -14.41 17.00
N ARG A 80 15.11 -14.08 16.01
CA ARG A 80 14.43 -12.77 15.88
C ARG A 80 13.55 -12.39 17.07
N ILE A 81 13.02 -13.36 17.82
CA ILE A 81 12.21 -13.11 19.03
C ILE A 81 13.02 -13.16 20.33
N GLY A 82 14.35 -13.23 20.23
CA GLY A 82 15.26 -13.20 21.38
C GLY A 82 15.68 -14.57 21.87
N VAL A 83 16.02 -14.68 23.18
CA VAL A 83 16.50 -15.91 23.81
C VAL A 83 15.40 -16.93 23.99
N GLN A 84 15.62 -18.15 23.52
CA GLN A 84 14.65 -19.26 23.54
C GLN A 84 15.31 -20.53 24.15
N LYS A 85 14.48 -21.38 24.78
CA LYS A 85 14.89 -22.72 25.24
C LYS A 85 14.91 -23.76 24.12
N ASN A 86 14.08 -23.55 23.10
CA ASN A 86 13.97 -24.42 21.94
C ASN A 86 13.92 -23.54 20.68
N VAL A 87 14.48 -24.04 19.59
CA VAL A 87 14.42 -23.35 18.29
C VAL A 87 13.03 -23.49 17.69
N ASN A 88 12.45 -22.36 17.27
CA ASN A 88 11.36 -22.33 16.30
C ASN A 88 11.91 -21.73 14.99
N PRO A 89 12.00 -22.52 13.91
CA PRO A 89 12.57 -22.08 12.64
C PRO A 89 11.85 -20.88 11.99
N ASP A 90 10.57 -20.65 12.32
CA ASP A 90 9.79 -19.54 11.77
C ASP A 90 10.35 -18.17 12.16
N TYR A 91 11.12 -18.12 13.25
CA TYR A 91 11.78 -16.91 13.76
C TYR A 91 13.28 -16.86 13.50
N ASN A 92 13.82 -17.73 12.67
CA ASN A 92 15.22 -17.65 12.29
C ASN A 92 15.54 -16.32 11.61
N PHE A 93 16.77 -15.84 11.76
CA PHE A 93 17.28 -14.77 10.93
C PHE A 93 17.43 -15.26 9.49
N GLU A 94 17.26 -14.36 8.54
CA GLU A 94 17.24 -14.72 7.13
C GLU A 94 18.09 -13.75 6.31
N ILE A 95 18.73 -14.27 5.25
CA ILE A 95 19.48 -13.50 4.27
C ILE A 95 19.01 -13.95 2.88
N CYS A 96 18.64 -12.98 2.05
CA CYS A 96 18.38 -13.17 0.62
C CYS A 96 19.53 -12.54 -0.16
N PRO A 97 20.57 -13.30 -0.55
CA PRO A 97 21.68 -12.73 -1.30
C PRO A 97 21.23 -12.15 -2.65
N GLY A 98 21.73 -10.96 -2.99
CA GLY A 98 21.37 -10.28 -4.22
C GLY A 98 20.00 -9.56 -4.18
N PHE A 99 19.30 -9.61 -3.04
CA PHE A 99 18.09 -8.83 -2.81
C PHE A 99 18.43 -7.53 -2.09
N ASP A 100 17.95 -6.44 -2.61
CA ASP A 100 17.98 -5.13 -1.99
C ASP A 100 16.63 -4.42 -2.21
N VAL A 101 16.37 -3.40 -1.43
CA VAL A 101 15.26 -2.45 -1.62
C VAL A 101 15.87 -1.08 -1.93
N PRO A 102 15.15 -0.22 -2.67
CA PRO A 102 15.67 1.11 -2.96
C PRO A 102 15.94 1.90 -1.68
N ASP A 103 17.17 2.43 -1.52
CA ASP A 103 17.58 3.16 -0.31
C ASP A 103 16.68 4.35 0.00
N TRP A 104 16.14 4.99 -1.03
CA TRP A 104 15.24 6.13 -0.86
C TRP A 104 13.95 5.77 -0.12
N ALA A 105 13.51 4.50 -0.15
CA ALA A 105 12.27 4.05 0.47
C ALA A 105 12.42 3.73 1.97
N LYS A 106 13.65 3.46 2.43
CA LYS A 106 13.93 3.12 3.83
C LYS A 106 13.64 4.32 4.75
N GLY A 107 12.63 4.22 5.60
CA GLY A 107 12.18 5.28 6.50
C GLY A 107 11.68 6.54 5.78
N ALA A 108 11.27 6.44 4.53
CA ALA A 108 10.68 7.56 3.81
C ALA A 108 9.28 7.91 4.33
N VAL A 109 8.95 9.18 4.34
CA VAL A 109 7.63 9.67 4.74
C VAL A 109 6.69 9.64 3.53
N PHE A 110 5.74 8.74 3.55
CA PHE A 110 4.72 8.59 2.51
C PHE A 110 3.49 9.43 2.82
N TYR A 111 2.83 9.90 1.77
CA TYR A 111 1.55 10.58 1.86
C TYR A 111 0.57 10.00 0.84
N GLN A 112 -0.49 9.36 1.33
CA GLN A 112 -1.51 8.73 0.50
C GLN A 112 -2.57 9.75 0.10
N ILE A 113 -2.83 9.88 -1.20
CA ILE A 113 -3.83 10.80 -1.76
C ILE A 113 -4.97 10.02 -2.42
N TYR A 114 -6.18 10.24 -1.91
CA TYR A 114 -7.42 9.89 -2.59
C TYR A 114 -7.88 11.11 -3.42
N VAL A 115 -7.59 11.09 -4.71
CA VAL A 115 -7.57 12.29 -5.56
C VAL A 115 -8.91 13.03 -5.60
N ASP A 116 -10.04 12.34 -5.78
CA ASP A 116 -11.38 12.95 -5.82
C ASP A 116 -11.70 13.81 -4.58
N ARG A 117 -11.02 13.57 -3.45
CA ARG A 117 -11.28 14.20 -2.15
C ARG A 117 -10.16 15.10 -1.66
N PHE A 118 -9.09 15.28 -2.44
CA PHE A 118 -7.94 16.04 -1.99
C PHE A 118 -8.05 17.53 -2.33
N CYS A 119 -8.13 17.89 -3.60
CA CYS A 119 -8.27 19.28 -4.04
C CYS A 119 -8.79 19.33 -5.49
N ASN A 120 -9.81 20.16 -5.77
CA ASN A 120 -10.28 20.45 -7.12
C ASN A 120 -9.48 21.65 -7.68
N GLY A 121 -8.65 21.41 -8.69
CA GLY A 121 -7.84 22.44 -9.34
C GLY A 121 -8.35 22.82 -10.74
N ASP A 122 -9.14 21.98 -11.38
CA ASP A 122 -9.68 22.19 -12.73
C ASP A 122 -11.13 21.74 -12.84
N PRO A 123 -12.11 22.59 -12.43
CA PRO A 123 -13.53 22.21 -12.48
C PRO A 123 -14.06 21.86 -13.89
N SER A 124 -13.28 22.07 -14.94
CA SER A 124 -13.70 21.72 -16.32
C SER A 124 -13.65 20.21 -16.59
N ASN A 125 -12.93 19.46 -15.77
CA ASN A 125 -12.83 18.01 -15.87
C ASN A 125 -13.78 17.25 -14.92
N ASP A 126 -14.54 17.95 -14.08
CA ASP A 126 -15.45 17.33 -13.11
C ASP A 126 -16.43 16.36 -13.77
N VAL A 127 -16.71 15.25 -13.10
CA VAL A 127 -17.82 14.36 -13.46
C VAL A 127 -19.15 15.08 -13.23
N LEU A 128 -20.03 15.05 -14.23
CA LEU A 128 -21.28 15.78 -14.21
C LEU A 128 -22.44 14.95 -13.64
N ASP A 129 -23.52 15.63 -13.23
CA ASP A 129 -24.78 14.97 -12.91
C ASP A 129 -25.30 14.21 -14.13
N ASN A 130 -25.71 12.94 -13.96
CA ASN A 130 -26.19 12.07 -15.04
C ASN A 130 -25.19 11.88 -16.19
N GLU A 131 -23.90 12.06 -16.00
CA GLU A 131 -22.93 11.85 -17.07
C GLU A 131 -22.97 10.42 -17.58
N TYR A 132 -23.09 9.47 -16.65
CA TYR A 132 -23.34 8.04 -16.88
C TYR A 132 -24.07 7.43 -15.68
N CYS A 133 -24.36 6.12 -15.76
CA CYS A 133 -24.97 5.35 -14.68
C CYS A 133 -23.97 4.32 -14.17
N TYR A 134 -23.74 4.27 -12.85
CA TYR A 134 -22.88 3.29 -12.21
C TYR A 134 -23.62 2.59 -11.08
N ILE A 135 -23.59 1.25 -11.06
CA ILE A 135 -24.35 0.40 -10.11
C ILE A 135 -25.82 0.89 -9.98
N ASP A 136 -26.51 0.92 -11.13
CA ASP A 136 -27.92 1.33 -11.24
C ASP A 136 -28.27 2.78 -10.80
N SER A 137 -27.27 3.58 -10.45
CA SER A 137 -27.43 4.97 -10.01
C SER A 137 -26.73 5.94 -10.95
N PRO A 138 -27.35 7.09 -11.28
CA PRO A 138 -26.70 8.13 -12.07
C PRO A 138 -25.57 8.76 -11.26
N THR A 139 -24.51 9.19 -11.96
CA THR A 139 -23.45 10.00 -11.37
C THR A 139 -23.96 11.30 -10.79
N ARG A 140 -23.31 11.76 -9.73
CA ARG A 140 -23.63 13.00 -9.02
C ARG A 140 -22.37 13.82 -8.77
N GLN A 141 -22.41 15.09 -9.19
CA GLN A 141 -21.43 16.08 -8.77
C GLN A 141 -21.82 16.63 -7.39
N VAL A 142 -20.98 16.47 -6.38
CA VAL A 142 -21.20 17.06 -5.06
C VAL A 142 -20.78 18.53 -5.10
N LYS A 143 -21.71 19.44 -4.83
CA LYS A 143 -21.48 20.88 -4.94
C LYS A 143 -20.86 21.51 -3.70
N ASP A 144 -21.15 20.94 -2.52
CA ASP A 144 -20.52 21.38 -1.27
C ASP A 144 -19.31 20.51 -0.98
N TRP A 145 -18.11 21.07 -1.10
CA TRP A 145 -16.84 20.38 -0.84
C TRP A 145 -16.79 19.72 0.55
N TYR A 146 -17.52 20.26 1.52
CA TYR A 146 -17.52 19.76 2.91
C TYR A 146 -18.72 18.85 3.24
N GLU A 147 -19.53 18.50 2.26
CA GLU A 147 -20.60 17.50 2.45
C GLU A 147 -19.98 16.15 2.81
N TYR A 148 -20.56 15.45 3.78
CA TYR A 148 -20.07 14.12 4.14
C TYR A 148 -20.41 13.07 3.08
N PRO A 149 -19.55 12.03 2.91
CA PRO A 149 -19.85 10.91 2.03
C PRO A 149 -21.19 10.25 2.36
N ALA A 150 -21.92 9.83 1.33
CA ALA A 150 -23.14 9.05 1.50
C ALA A 150 -22.83 7.57 1.73
N ASN A 151 -23.78 6.79 2.26
CA ASN A 151 -23.59 5.35 2.47
C ASN A 151 -23.29 4.58 1.18
N MET A 152 -23.88 5.00 0.05
CA MET A 152 -23.54 4.54 -1.30
C MET A 152 -22.92 5.72 -2.05
N ASP A 153 -21.62 5.80 -2.00
CA ASP A 153 -20.87 7.00 -2.42
C ASP A 153 -20.11 6.83 -3.74
N VAL A 154 -20.02 5.62 -4.28
CA VAL A 154 -19.15 5.26 -5.41
C VAL A 154 -19.36 6.07 -6.69
N GLY A 155 -20.58 6.58 -6.92
CA GLY A 155 -20.95 7.42 -8.06
C GLY A 155 -21.10 8.91 -7.71
N ARG A 156 -20.61 9.36 -6.55
CA ARG A 156 -20.64 10.76 -6.11
C ARG A 156 -19.23 11.34 -6.16
N PHE A 157 -19.06 12.42 -6.91
CA PHE A 157 -17.75 13.01 -7.20
C PHE A 157 -17.66 14.41 -6.60
N TYR A 158 -16.55 14.69 -5.93
CA TYR A 158 -16.25 16.00 -5.34
C TYR A 158 -15.36 16.83 -6.26
N GLY A 159 -14.81 16.22 -7.31
CA GLY A 159 -14.05 16.89 -8.33
C GLY A 159 -12.58 17.13 -8.00
N GLY A 160 -12.04 16.50 -6.99
CA GLY A 160 -10.58 16.52 -6.79
C GLY A 160 -9.86 15.91 -7.97
N ASP A 161 -8.74 16.51 -8.38
CA ASP A 161 -8.00 16.15 -9.59
C ASP A 161 -6.48 16.31 -9.44
N LEU A 162 -5.71 15.96 -10.47
CA LEU A 162 -4.26 16.07 -10.47
C LEU A 162 -3.78 17.53 -10.58
N GLN A 163 -4.60 18.45 -11.10
CA GLN A 163 -4.30 19.87 -11.05
C GLN A 163 -4.34 20.37 -9.60
N GLY A 164 -5.34 19.95 -8.83
CA GLY A 164 -5.45 20.25 -7.41
C GLY A 164 -4.28 19.68 -6.61
N VAL A 165 -3.82 18.47 -6.95
CA VAL A 165 -2.58 17.92 -6.37
C VAL A 165 -1.38 18.81 -6.71
N LYS A 166 -1.22 19.19 -7.98
CA LYS A 166 -0.15 20.09 -8.45
C LYS A 166 -0.14 21.40 -7.67
N ASP A 167 -1.30 22.01 -7.47
CA ASP A 167 -1.48 23.27 -6.73
C ASP A 167 -1.12 23.16 -5.23
N LYS A 168 -1.05 21.93 -4.70
CA LYS A 168 -0.72 21.63 -3.29
C LYS A 168 0.67 21.02 -3.08
N LEU A 169 1.52 20.96 -4.10
CA LEU A 169 2.88 20.42 -3.96
C LEU A 169 3.74 21.21 -2.99
N ASP A 170 3.58 22.53 -2.91
CA ASP A 170 4.27 23.35 -1.92
C ASP A 170 3.89 22.96 -0.48
N TYR A 171 2.60 22.68 -0.24
CA TYR A 171 2.10 22.20 1.04
C TYR A 171 2.72 20.84 1.41
N LEU A 172 2.74 19.88 0.49
CA LEU A 172 3.29 18.54 0.73
C LEU A 172 4.80 18.59 0.99
N GLN A 173 5.53 19.43 0.24
CA GLN A 173 6.96 19.63 0.44
C GLN A 173 7.25 20.28 1.80
N ASP A 174 6.47 21.29 2.20
CA ASP A 174 6.59 21.99 3.49
C ASP A 174 6.21 21.08 4.67
N LEU A 175 5.26 20.16 4.49
CA LEU A 175 4.93 19.12 5.46
C LEU A 175 6.10 18.13 5.67
N GLY A 176 6.96 17.98 4.67
CA GLY A 176 8.12 17.09 4.71
C GLY A 176 7.89 15.72 4.06
N VAL A 177 6.93 15.61 3.15
CA VAL A 177 6.64 14.39 2.39
C VAL A 177 7.82 14.01 1.49
N ASP A 178 8.19 12.74 1.49
CA ASP A 178 9.19 12.16 0.58
C ASP A 178 8.55 11.45 -0.61
N VAL A 179 7.39 10.82 -0.41
CA VAL A 179 6.73 9.97 -1.42
C VAL A 179 5.23 10.24 -1.44
N ILE A 180 4.69 10.51 -2.62
CA ILE A 180 3.25 10.58 -2.85
C ILE A 180 2.77 9.22 -3.36
N TYR A 181 1.88 8.57 -2.61
CA TYR A 181 1.18 7.38 -3.04
C TYR A 181 -0.23 7.78 -3.48
N PHE A 182 -0.55 7.59 -4.75
CA PHE A 182 -1.88 7.81 -5.29
C PHE A 182 -2.74 6.56 -5.22
N ASN A 183 -3.96 6.66 -4.69
CA ASN A 183 -5.01 5.70 -5.01
C ASN A 183 -5.21 5.65 -6.54
N PRO A 184 -5.87 4.64 -7.12
CA PRO A 184 -5.86 4.42 -8.56
C PRO A 184 -6.19 5.68 -9.39
N LEU A 185 -5.43 5.91 -10.45
CA LEU A 185 -5.55 7.08 -11.33
C LEU A 185 -6.07 6.75 -12.73
N PHE A 186 -6.11 5.45 -13.08
CA PHE A 186 -6.48 5.02 -14.43
C PHE A 186 -7.98 5.24 -14.70
N VAL A 187 -8.34 5.32 -15.98
CA VAL A 187 -9.74 5.48 -16.38
C VAL A 187 -10.62 4.48 -15.65
N SER A 188 -11.63 4.95 -14.93
CA SER A 188 -12.53 4.12 -14.12
C SER A 188 -13.84 4.85 -13.82
N PRO A 189 -14.98 4.15 -13.74
CA PRO A 189 -16.29 4.78 -13.57
C PRO A 189 -16.59 5.19 -12.12
N SER A 190 -15.93 4.64 -11.11
CA SER A 190 -16.16 5.02 -9.71
C SER A 190 -15.23 6.15 -9.24
N ASN A 191 -15.58 6.78 -8.13
CA ASN A 191 -14.71 7.77 -7.48
C ASN A 191 -13.47 7.15 -6.84
N HIS A 192 -13.53 5.86 -6.43
CA HIS A 192 -12.40 5.13 -5.85
C HIS A 192 -11.45 4.54 -6.89
N LYS A 193 -11.92 4.33 -8.12
CA LYS A 193 -11.17 3.84 -9.29
C LYS A 193 -10.50 2.46 -9.15
N TYR A 194 -10.95 1.61 -8.23
CA TYR A 194 -10.53 0.20 -8.14
C TYR A 194 -11.22 -0.70 -9.20
N ASP A 195 -12.05 -0.15 -10.04
CA ASP A 195 -12.75 -0.79 -11.15
C ASP A 195 -12.21 -0.30 -12.51
N ILE A 196 -10.92 -0.57 -12.74
CA ILE A 196 -10.16 -0.04 -13.88
C ILE A 196 -10.87 -0.34 -15.21
N GLN A 197 -11.06 0.71 -16.00
CA GLN A 197 -11.63 0.68 -17.35
C GLN A 197 -10.55 0.64 -18.44
N ASP A 198 -9.45 1.35 -18.26
CA ASP A 198 -8.32 1.35 -19.20
C ASP A 198 -6.99 1.58 -18.45
N TYR A 199 -6.12 0.58 -18.42
CA TYR A 199 -4.81 0.64 -17.76
C TYR A 199 -3.76 1.48 -18.51
N ASP A 200 -4.04 1.83 -19.76
CA ASP A 200 -3.09 2.57 -20.59
C ASP A 200 -3.11 4.08 -20.35
N TYR A 201 -4.16 4.60 -19.68
CA TYR A 201 -4.39 6.02 -19.58
C TYR A 201 -4.85 6.47 -18.20
N ILE A 202 -4.33 7.62 -17.80
CA ILE A 202 -4.86 8.40 -16.66
C ILE A 202 -6.28 8.86 -17.00
N ASP A 203 -7.18 8.79 -16.03
CA ASP A 203 -8.57 9.22 -16.21
C ASP A 203 -8.64 10.71 -16.58
N PRO A 204 -9.29 11.08 -17.70
CA PRO A 204 -9.45 12.47 -18.08
C PRO A 204 -10.16 13.34 -17.05
N HIS A 205 -11.01 12.75 -16.18
CA HIS A 205 -11.63 13.46 -15.06
C HIS A 205 -10.63 13.79 -13.93
N PHE A 206 -9.47 13.13 -13.90
CA PHE A 206 -8.36 13.53 -13.07
C PHE A 206 -7.28 14.31 -13.82
N GLY A 207 -7.23 14.14 -15.15
CA GLY A 207 -6.25 14.74 -16.04
C GLY A 207 -6.78 15.95 -16.81
N LYS A 208 -6.84 15.81 -18.15
CA LYS A 208 -7.24 16.88 -19.06
C LYS A 208 -8.31 16.42 -20.04
N ILE A 209 -9.41 17.16 -20.11
CA ILE A 209 -10.47 17.02 -21.12
C ILE A 209 -10.27 18.14 -22.15
N VAL A 210 -9.78 17.80 -23.34
CA VAL A 210 -9.56 18.74 -24.46
C VAL A 210 -10.65 18.64 -25.51
N VAL A 211 -11.40 17.54 -25.50
CA VAL A 211 -12.59 17.31 -26.32
C VAL A 211 -13.74 16.95 -25.40
N ASP A 212 -14.75 17.79 -25.34
CA ASP A 212 -15.89 17.66 -24.43
C ASP A 212 -17.22 17.67 -25.20
N GLU A 213 -17.39 16.67 -26.07
CA GLU A 213 -18.56 16.53 -26.93
C GLU A 213 -19.63 15.61 -26.31
N GLY A 214 -20.81 15.59 -26.92
CA GLY A 214 -21.90 14.70 -26.50
C GLY A 214 -22.74 15.26 -25.35
N GLU A 215 -23.69 14.43 -24.89
CA GLU A 215 -24.71 14.79 -23.92
C GLU A 215 -24.71 13.82 -22.75
N CYS A 216 -25.01 14.32 -21.56
CA CYS A 216 -25.30 13.50 -20.39
C CYS A 216 -26.58 12.66 -20.61
N LEU A 217 -26.74 11.59 -19.81
CA LEU A 217 -27.93 10.76 -19.86
C LEU A 217 -29.17 11.58 -19.46
N PRO A 218 -30.28 11.44 -20.20
CA PRO A 218 -31.58 11.98 -19.74
C PRO A 218 -31.99 11.34 -18.41
N ASP A 219 -32.77 12.05 -17.62
CA ASP A 219 -33.31 11.54 -16.35
C ASP A 219 -33.99 10.18 -16.51
N GLY A 220 -33.59 9.22 -15.63
CA GLY A 220 -34.13 7.87 -15.62
C GLY A 220 -33.56 6.91 -16.66
N VAL A 221 -32.69 7.37 -17.56
CA VAL A 221 -31.98 6.51 -18.52
C VAL A 221 -30.73 5.92 -17.85
N LYS A 222 -30.58 4.60 -17.97
CA LYS A 222 -29.45 3.86 -17.34
C LYS A 222 -28.49 3.23 -18.35
N GLU A 223 -28.82 3.23 -19.63
CA GLU A 223 -28.03 2.57 -20.69
C GLU A 223 -26.80 3.40 -21.04
N ASN A 224 -25.64 3.01 -20.57
CA ASN A 224 -24.39 3.74 -20.75
C ASN A 224 -23.92 3.88 -22.20
N LYS A 225 -24.35 3.00 -23.12
CA LYS A 225 -24.13 3.19 -24.56
C LYS A 225 -24.74 4.49 -25.10
N ARG A 226 -25.63 5.17 -24.36
CA ARG A 226 -26.23 6.48 -24.65
C ARG A 226 -25.56 7.65 -23.94
N ALA A 227 -24.62 7.38 -23.06
CA ALA A 227 -23.86 8.37 -22.30
C ALA A 227 -22.77 9.01 -23.19
N THR A 228 -23.19 9.72 -24.25
CA THR A 228 -22.27 10.16 -25.30
C THR A 228 -21.23 11.16 -24.82
N LYS A 229 -21.52 11.93 -23.76
CA LYS A 229 -20.55 12.80 -23.11
C LYS A 229 -19.44 11.98 -22.42
N TYR A 230 -19.82 11.02 -21.57
CA TYR A 230 -18.87 10.14 -20.91
C TYR A 230 -18.03 9.37 -21.94
N ILE A 231 -18.68 8.78 -22.94
CA ILE A 231 -17.96 8.06 -24.01
C ILE A 231 -16.93 8.98 -24.68
N SER A 232 -17.31 10.20 -25.06
CA SER A 232 -16.38 11.16 -25.66
C SER A 232 -15.21 11.46 -24.72
N ARG A 233 -15.47 11.72 -23.44
CA ARG A 233 -14.45 12.06 -22.45
C ARG A 233 -13.42 10.93 -22.23
N VAL A 234 -13.87 9.66 -22.14
CA VAL A 234 -13.02 8.51 -21.76
C VAL A 234 -12.54 7.63 -22.92
N THR A 235 -13.00 7.88 -24.16
CA THR A 235 -12.57 7.09 -25.33
C THR A 235 -11.84 7.92 -26.39
N ASP A 236 -12.00 9.24 -26.41
CA ASP A 236 -11.27 10.09 -27.35
C ASP A 236 -9.77 10.11 -27.01
N LYS A 237 -8.96 9.68 -27.97
CA LYS A 237 -7.51 9.56 -27.78
C LYS A 237 -6.83 10.89 -27.41
N ARG A 238 -7.39 12.03 -27.85
CA ARG A 238 -6.87 13.35 -27.51
C ARG A 238 -6.96 13.64 -26.02
N ASN A 239 -8.08 13.27 -25.37
CA ASN A 239 -8.25 13.39 -23.91
C ASN A 239 -7.31 12.45 -23.16
N LEU A 240 -7.24 11.20 -23.60
CA LEU A 240 -6.43 10.16 -22.99
C LEU A 240 -4.94 10.52 -23.05
N GLU A 241 -4.45 10.95 -24.21
CA GLU A 241 -3.05 11.36 -24.40
C GLU A 241 -2.72 12.67 -23.67
N ALA A 242 -3.64 13.64 -23.66
CA ALA A 242 -3.46 14.88 -22.89
C ALA A 242 -3.35 14.61 -21.39
N SER A 243 -4.14 13.68 -20.87
CA SER A 243 -4.10 13.27 -19.46
C SER A 243 -2.80 12.56 -19.10
N ASN A 244 -2.34 11.65 -19.96
CA ASN A 244 -1.05 11.00 -19.78
C ASN A 244 0.12 11.99 -19.83
N HIS A 245 0.08 12.94 -20.75
CA HIS A 245 1.10 13.98 -20.86
C HIS A 245 1.15 14.87 -19.61
N PHE A 246 -0.02 15.32 -19.16
CA PHE A 246 -0.14 16.11 -17.93
C PHE A 246 0.38 15.36 -16.71
N PHE A 247 0.09 14.05 -16.60
CA PHE A 247 0.62 13.23 -15.52
C PHE A 247 2.15 13.11 -15.57
N ALA A 248 2.73 12.93 -16.76
CA ALA A 248 4.19 12.90 -16.91
C ALA A 248 4.84 14.21 -16.46
N GLU A 249 4.26 15.37 -16.83
CA GLU A 249 4.71 16.69 -16.36
C GLU A 249 4.57 16.84 -14.83
N LEU A 250 3.48 16.33 -14.25
CA LEU A 250 3.28 16.35 -12.80
C LEU A 250 4.35 15.52 -12.08
N VAL A 251 4.66 14.31 -12.56
CA VAL A 251 5.71 13.47 -11.97
C VAL A 251 7.08 14.16 -12.06
N GLU A 252 7.42 14.78 -13.21
CA GLU A 252 8.65 15.56 -13.36
C GLU A 252 8.73 16.71 -12.34
N GLU A 253 7.62 17.42 -12.11
CA GLU A 253 7.57 18.49 -11.12
C GLU A 253 7.72 17.94 -9.69
N ILE A 254 7.07 16.82 -9.34
CA ILE A 254 7.23 16.15 -8.04
C ILE A 254 8.69 15.75 -7.83
N HIS A 255 9.33 15.14 -8.83
CA HIS A 255 10.76 14.78 -8.79
C HIS A 255 11.68 16.00 -8.63
N SER A 256 11.37 17.10 -9.31
CA SER A 256 12.17 18.36 -9.21
C SER A 256 12.17 18.93 -7.78
N ARG A 257 11.17 18.60 -6.97
CA ARG A 257 11.05 18.97 -5.56
C ARG A 257 11.69 17.95 -4.61
N GLY A 258 12.32 16.89 -5.14
CA GLY A 258 12.93 15.80 -4.36
C GLY A 258 11.95 14.77 -3.83
N MET A 259 10.68 14.83 -4.20
CA MET A 259 9.66 13.84 -3.85
C MET A 259 9.55 12.75 -4.93
N ARG A 260 8.87 11.65 -4.60
CA ARG A 260 8.68 10.48 -5.45
C ARG A 260 7.20 10.14 -5.60
N VAL A 261 6.88 9.24 -6.56
CA VAL A 261 5.51 8.86 -6.89
C VAL A 261 5.36 7.36 -6.94
N ILE A 262 4.31 6.84 -6.26
CA ILE A 262 3.88 5.44 -6.35
C ILE A 262 2.46 5.40 -6.89
N LEU A 263 2.21 4.51 -7.87
CA LEU A 263 0.89 4.23 -8.41
C LEU A 263 0.26 2.99 -7.77
N ASP A 264 -1.07 2.96 -7.74
CA ASP A 264 -1.87 1.81 -7.33
C ASP A 264 -2.12 0.89 -8.54
N GLY A 265 -1.71 -0.35 -8.43
CA GLY A 265 -1.83 -1.40 -9.44
C GLY A 265 -2.94 -2.38 -9.10
N VAL A 266 -4.12 -2.19 -9.68
CA VAL A 266 -5.28 -3.07 -9.52
C VAL A 266 -5.24 -4.15 -10.59
N PHE A 267 -4.52 -5.23 -10.35
CA PHE A 267 -4.27 -6.26 -11.36
C PHE A 267 -5.01 -7.58 -11.12
N ASN A 268 -5.65 -7.77 -9.96
CA ASN A 268 -6.44 -8.97 -9.69
C ASN A 268 -7.74 -9.02 -10.51
N HIS A 269 -8.36 -7.89 -10.74
CA HIS A 269 -9.64 -7.71 -11.44
C HIS A 269 -9.62 -6.40 -12.23
N CYS A 270 -10.62 -6.20 -13.07
CA CYS A 270 -10.89 -4.91 -13.70
C CYS A 270 -12.35 -4.49 -13.43
N GLY A 271 -12.76 -3.33 -13.94
CA GLY A 271 -14.16 -2.91 -13.89
C GLY A 271 -15.00 -3.55 -15.00
N SER A 272 -16.32 -3.60 -14.82
CA SER A 272 -17.26 -4.04 -15.87
C SER A 272 -17.28 -3.10 -17.08
N PHE A 273 -16.88 -1.85 -16.88
CA PHE A 273 -16.68 -0.84 -17.94
C PHE A 273 -15.40 -1.04 -18.76
N ASN A 274 -14.49 -1.92 -18.31
CA ASN A 274 -13.19 -2.11 -18.94
C ASN A 274 -13.33 -2.44 -20.42
N LYS A 275 -12.50 -1.83 -21.25
CA LYS A 275 -12.49 -2.01 -22.72
C LYS A 275 -12.35 -3.46 -23.18
N TRP A 276 -11.77 -4.33 -22.36
CA TRP A 276 -11.65 -5.76 -22.67
C TRP A 276 -12.94 -6.53 -22.41
N MET A 277 -13.72 -6.12 -21.40
CA MET A 277 -15.03 -6.68 -21.06
C MET A 277 -16.14 -5.99 -21.84
N ASP A 278 -16.22 -4.66 -21.78
CA ASP A 278 -17.23 -3.78 -22.37
C ASP A 278 -18.67 -4.20 -22.04
N ARG A 279 -18.95 -4.51 -20.76
CA ARG A 279 -20.30 -4.86 -20.32
C ARG A 279 -21.30 -3.72 -20.56
N GLU A 280 -20.86 -2.50 -20.48
CA GLU A 280 -21.68 -1.29 -20.63
C GLU A 280 -21.86 -0.85 -22.10
N CYS A 281 -21.22 -1.57 -23.04
CA CYS A 281 -21.28 -1.31 -24.48
C CYS A 281 -20.88 0.12 -24.87
N ILE A 282 -19.90 0.68 -24.19
CA ILE A 282 -19.38 2.03 -24.44
C ILE A 282 -18.30 2.04 -25.52
N TYR A 283 -17.62 0.91 -25.74
CA TYR A 283 -16.58 0.74 -26.75
C TYR A 283 -17.06 0.05 -28.03
N GLU A 284 -18.19 -0.65 -27.99
CA GLU A 284 -18.69 -1.51 -29.07
C GLU A 284 -18.68 -0.85 -30.45
N ASN A 285 -18.94 0.46 -30.50
CA ASN A 285 -19.09 1.24 -31.75
C ASN A 285 -18.06 2.37 -31.87
N GLN A 286 -16.99 2.36 -31.03
CA GLN A 286 -15.96 3.40 -31.08
C GLN A 286 -14.85 3.01 -32.05
N GLU A 287 -14.44 3.95 -32.91
CA GLU A 287 -13.33 3.74 -33.83
C GLU A 287 -12.01 3.52 -33.07
N GLY A 288 -11.25 2.51 -33.51
CA GLY A 288 -9.96 2.17 -32.91
C GLY A 288 -10.05 1.29 -31.64
N TYR A 289 -11.25 0.79 -31.32
CA TYR A 289 -11.46 -0.18 -30.25
C TYR A 289 -12.01 -1.51 -30.79
N GLU A 290 -11.53 -2.61 -30.21
CA GLU A 290 -12.04 -3.95 -30.48
C GLU A 290 -13.29 -4.23 -29.64
N LYS A 291 -14.14 -5.13 -30.08
CA LYS A 291 -15.30 -5.57 -29.28
C LYS A 291 -14.86 -6.28 -28.01
N GLY A 292 -15.46 -5.89 -26.88
CA GLY A 292 -15.21 -6.52 -25.59
C GLY A 292 -15.67 -7.97 -25.51
N ALA A 293 -15.13 -8.70 -24.53
CA ALA A 293 -15.42 -10.12 -24.34
C ALA A 293 -16.88 -10.40 -23.95
N PHE A 294 -17.55 -9.47 -23.28
CA PHE A 294 -18.98 -9.54 -22.99
C PHE A 294 -19.82 -9.50 -24.27
N VAL A 295 -19.42 -8.61 -25.19
CA VAL A 295 -20.18 -8.32 -26.42
C VAL A 295 -20.08 -9.46 -27.43
N SER A 296 -18.89 -10.08 -27.58
CA SER A 296 -18.65 -11.05 -28.66
C SER A 296 -17.77 -12.21 -28.23
N TRP A 297 -18.18 -13.44 -28.62
CA TRP A 297 -17.37 -14.64 -28.47
C TRP A 297 -16.05 -14.60 -29.26
N SER A 298 -16.00 -13.81 -30.33
CA SER A 298 -14.80 -13.63 -31.17
C SER A 298 -13.92 -12.48 -30.71
N SER A 299 -14.20 -11.88 -29.55
CA SER A 299 -13.36 -10.83 -28.97
C SER A 299 -11.92 -11.28 -28.81
N PRO A 300 -10.92 -10.46 -29.16
CA PRO A 300 -9.52 -10.76 -28.91
C PRO A 300 -9.17 -10.80 -27.41
N TYR A 301 -10.09 -10.35 -26.55
CA TYR A 301 -9.98 -10.32 -25.10
C TYR A 301 -10.73 -11.46 -24.40
N LYS A 302 -11.36 -12.39 -25.15
CA LYS A 302 -12.15 -13.48 -24.55
C LYS A 302 -11.36 -14.28 -23.51
N SER A 303 -10.09 -14.60 -23.79
CA SER A 303 -9.24 -15.36 -22.86
C SER A 303 -8.82 -14.60 -21.61
N PHE A 304 -9.04 -13.25 -21.56
CA PHE A 304 -8.72 -12.43 -20.38
C PHE A 304 -9.67 -12.71 -19.21
N PHE A 305 -10.79 -13.38 -19.50
CA PHE A 305 -11.84 -13.70 -18.54
C PHE A 305 -12.22 -15.17 -18.63
N LYS A 306 -12.71 -15.71 -17.52
CA LYS A 306 -13.27 -17.05 -17.47
C LYS A 306 -14.79 -16.97 -17.59
N PHE A 307 -15.34 -17.59 -18.64
CA PHE A 307 -16.79 -17.69 -18.85
C PHE A 307 -17.29 -19.09 -18.51
N TYR A 308 -18.39 -19.17 -17.76
CA TYR A 308 -18.98 -20.45 -17.33
C TYR A 308 -19.91 -21.08 -18.35
N ASN A 309 -20.48 -20.27 -19.26
CA ASN A 309 -21.31 -20.76 -20.37
C ASN A 309 -20.92 -20.05 -21.67
N GLU A 310 -20.36 -20.83 -22.60
CA GLU A 310 -19.90 -20.33 -23.90
C GLU A 310 -21.00 -20.31 -25.00
N GLU A 311 -22.24 -20.68 -24.68
CA GLU A 311 -23.34 -20.72 -25.64
C GLU A 311 -24.24 -19.47 -25.62
N VAL A 312 -23.98 -18.53 -24.70
CA VAL A 312 -24.89 -17.38 -24.44
C VAL A 312 -24.39 -16.05 -25.01
N TRP A 313 -23.56 -16.03 -26.03
CA TRP A 313 -23.25 -14.81 -26.75
C TRP A 313 -24.33 -14.45 -27.78
N PRO A 314 -24.47 -13.16 -28.11
CA PRO A 314 -23.76 -11.97 -27.59
C PRO A 314 -24.23 -11.57 -26.19
N TYR A 315 -23.44 -10.70 -25.54
CA TYR A 315 -23.70 -10.15 -24.21
C TYR A 315 -23.68 -11.20 -23.09
N ASN A 316 -22.57 -11.92 -22.99
CA ASN A 316 -22.41 -13.02 -22.05
C ASN A 316 -22.15 -12.54 -20.61
N THR A 317 -23.12 -12.76 -19.73
CA THR A 317 -23.08 -12.39 -18.29
C THR A 317 -22.48 -13.48 -17.41
N THR A 318 -22.04 -14.62 -17.95
CA THR A 318 -21.58 -15.78 -17.17
C THR A 318 -20.09 -15.77 -16.90
N TYR A 319 -19.47 -14.61 -16.74
CA TYR A 319 -18.06 -14.48 -16.41
C TYR A 319 -17.80 -14.54 -14.91
N ASP A 320 -16.56 -14.89 -14.56
CA ASP A 320 -16.08 -14.90 -13.18
C ASP A 320 -15.88 -13.49 -12.66
N GLY A 321 -16.37 -13.22 -11.46
CA GLY A 321 -16.21 -11.95 -10.76
C GLY A 321 -15.44 -12.15 -9.44
N TRP A 322 -14.57 -11.21 -9.09
CA TRP A 322 -13.89 -11.22 -7.82
C TRP A 322 -14.91 -11.19 -6.66
N TRP A 323 -14.84 -12.21 -5.80
CA TRP A 323 -15.84 -12.50 -4.74
C TRP A 323 -17.29 -12.58 -5.26
N GLY A 324 -17.47 -12.91 -6.55
CA GLY A 324 -18.79 -13.00 -7.19
C GLY A 324 -19.41 -11.67 -7.60
N HIS A 325 -18.67 -10.56 -7.50
CA HIS A 325 -19.14 -9.25 -7.96
C HIS A 325 -19.04 -9.15 -9.48
N ASP A 326 -20.18 -8.98 -10.14
CA ASP A 326 -20.26 -8.85 -11.61
C ASP A 326 -19.76 -7.49 -12.13
N THR A 327 -19.61 -6.50 -11.24
CA THR A 327 -18.98 -5.21 -11.54
C THR A 327 -17.46 -5.26 -11.51
N LEU A 328 -16.86 -6.34 -10.99
CA LEU A 328 -15.42 -6.56 -10.83
C LEU A 328 -14.98 -7.88 -11.50
N PRO A 329 -15.00 -7.96 -12.86
CA PRO A 329 -14.56 -9.15 -13.59
C PRO A 329 -13.15 -9.57 -13.19
N LYS A 330 -13.01 -10.85 -12.75
CA LYS A 330 -11.71 -11.40 -12.38
C LYS A 330 -10.88 -11.70 -13.61
N LEU A 331 -9.58 -11.34 -13.57
CA LEU A 331 -8.65 -11.54 -14.68
C LEU A 331 -8.10 -12.97 -14.68
N ASN A 332 -8.10 -13.61 -15.87
CA ASN A 332 -7.74 -15.02 -16.06
C ASN A 332 -6.31 -15.15 -16.61
N TYR A 333 -5.34 -15.03 -15.75
CA TYR A 333 -3.92 -15.06 -16.10
C TYR A 333 -3.43 -16.47 -16.51
N GLU A 334 -3.93 -17.53 -15.86
CA GLU A 334 -3.49 -18.91 -16.09
C GLU A 334 -3.72 -19.35 -17.54
N ASP A 335 -4.83 -18.95 -18.13
CA ASP A 335 -5.23 -19.38 -19.48
C ASP A 335 -4.96 -18.31 -20.55
N SER A 336 -4.38 -17.15 -20.17
CA SER A 336 -4.18 -16.03 -21.10
C SER A 336 -2.76 -15.45 -21.07
N PRO A 337 -1.79 -16.06 -21.79
CA PRO A 337 -0.45 -15.48 -21.93
C PRO A 337 -0.47 -14.04 -22.50
N LYS A 338 -1.45 -13.72 -23.35
CA LYS A 338 -1.65 -12.37 -23.89
C LYS A 338 -2.01 -11.35 -22.80
N LEU A 339 -2.83 -11.73 -21.83
CA LEU A 339 -3.13 -10.88 -20.67
C LEU A 339 -1.88 -10.67 -19.80
N VAL A 340 -1.12 -11.75 -19.54
CA VAL A 340 0.14 -11.67 -18.80
C VAL A 340 1.08 -10.67 -19.46
N GLU A 341 1.33 -10.82 -20.76
CA GLU A 341 2.19 -9.90 -21.51
C GLU A 341 1.69 -8.46 -21.44
N TYR A 342 0.38 -8.26 -21.57
CA TYR A 342 -0.22 -6.92 -21.51
C TYR A 342 0.04 -6.25 -20.16
N ILE A 343 -0.26 -6.94 -19.06
CA ILE A 343 -0.10 -6.37 -17.71
C ILE A 343 1.38 -6.15 -17.37
N LEU A 344 2.28 -7.04 -17.77
CA LEU A 344 3.72 -6.81 -17.59
C LEU A 344 4.22 -5.61 -18.38
N ASN A 345 3.68 -5.36 -19.58
CA ASN A 345 3.98 -4.15 -20.36
C ASN A 345 3.42 -2.88 -19.68
N ILE A 346 2.23 -2.93 -19.07
CA ILE A 346 1.69 -1.83 -18.25
C ILE A 346 2.61 -1.55 -17.06
N ALA A 347 3.04 -2.60 -16.36
CA ALA A 347 3.96 -2.46 -15.23
C ALA A 347 5.28 -1.75 -15.61
N LYS A 348 5.86 -2.13 -16.75
CA LYS A 348 7.08 -1.47 -17.30
C LYS A 348 6.80 -0.04 -17.75
N LYS A 349 5.69 0.19 -18.47
CA LYS A 349 5.35 1.48 -19.06
C LYS A 349 5.40 2.61 -18.05
N TRP A 350 4.71 2.46 -16.92
CA TRP A 350 4.56 3.54 -15.96
C TRP A 350 5.84 3.83 -15.15
N VAL A 351 6.71 2.83 -14.95
CA VAL A 351 8.02 3.04 -14.30
C VAL A 351 9.13 3.49 -15.25
N SER A 352 8.81 3.63 -16.54
CA SER A 352 9.75 4.04 -17.61
C SER A 352 9.44 5.45 -18.12
N PRO A 353 10.38 6.10 -18.82
CA PRO A 353 10.09 7.36 -19.52
C PRO A 353 8.89 7.25 -20.47
N PRO A 354 8.04 8.28 -20.56
CA PRO A 354 8.18 9.59 -19.93
C PRO A 354 7.62 9.69 -18.52
N TYR A 355 6.95 8.65 -17.99
CA TYR A 355 6.23 8.70 -16.73
C TYR A 355 7.15 8.60 -15.50
N ASN A 356 8.13 7.67 -15.53
CA ASN A 356 9.17 7.51 -14.50
C ASN A 356 8.64 7.43 -13.06
N VAL A 357 7.48 6.80 -12.82
CA VAL A 357 7.03 6.60 -11.45
C VAL A 357 7.97 5.68 -10.67
N ASP A 358 8.07 5.87 -9.36
CA ASP A 358 9.07 5.24 -8.51
C ASP A 358 8.62 3.89 -7.95
N GLY A 359 7.44 3.41 -8.31
CA GLY A 359 6.99 2.08 -7.90
C GLY A 359 5.49 1.84 -7.97
N TRP A 360 5.12 0.66 -7.49
CA TRP A 360 3.77 0.15 -7.46
C TRP A 360 3.33 -0.23 -6.04
N ARG A 361 2.14 0.18 -5.65
CA ARG A 361 1.34 -0.49 -4.63
C ARG A 361 0.41 -1.46 -5.34
N LEU A 362 0.33 -2.69 -4.89
CA LEU A 362 -0.41 -3.76 -5.54
C LEU A 362 -1.67 -4.08 -4.73
N ASP A 363 -2.82 -3.80 -5.33
CA ASP A 363 -4.14 -4.04 -4.75
C ASP A 363 -4.42 -5.53 -4.62
N VAL A 364 -4.92 -5.97 -3.46
CA VAL A 364 -5.28 -7.36 -3.13
C VAL A 364 -4.32 -8.40 -3.74
N ALA A 365 -3.04 -8.15 -3.59
CA ALA A 365 -1.99 -8.85 -4.34
C ALA A 365 -1.99 -10.37 -4.16
N ALA A 366 -2.37 -10.87 -2.99
CA ALA A 366 -2.46 -12.31 -2.72
C ALA A 366 -3.62 -13.00 -3.45
N ASP A 367 -4.64 -12.25 -3.89
CA ASP A 367 -5.82 -12.79 -4.58
C ASP A 367 -5.61 -12.97 -6.09
N LEU A 368 -4.53 -12.39 -6.66
CA LEU A 368 -4.29 -12.44 -8.11
C LEU A 368 -4.13 -13.88 -8.60
N GLY A 369 -4.80 -14.17 -9.71
CA GLY A 369 -4.84 -15.52 -10.31
C GLY A 369 -5.90 -16.41 -9.65
N HIS A 370 -5.93 -17.68 -10.03
CA HIS A 370 -6.89 -18.68 -9.54
C HIS A 370 -6.21 -19.76 -8.69
N SER A 371 -4.89 -19.70 -8.52
CA SER A 371 -4.11 -20.61 -7.67
C SER A 371 -2.94 -19.89 -6.99
N GLU A 372 -2.59 -20.33 -5.79
CA GLU A 372 -1.46 -19.81 -5.03
C GLU A 372 -0.14 -20.00 -5.80
N GLU A 373 0.05 -21.15 -6.43
CA GLU A 373 1.24 -21.44 -7.26
C GLU A 373 1.39 -20.40 -8.39
N TYR A 374 0.28 -20.09 -9.07
CA TYR A 374 0.31 -19.11 -10.14
C TYR A 374 0.52 -17.70 -9.63
N ASN A 375 -0.09 -17.33 -8.50
CA ASN A 375 0.11 -16.05 -7.83
C ASN A 375 1.61 -15.78 -7.62
N HIS A 376 2.31 -16.71 -6.97
CA HIS A 376 3.75 -16.59 -6.76
C HIS A 376 4.55 -16.53 -8.07
N LYS A 377 4.16 -17.30 -9.08
CA LYS A 377 4.79 -17.26 -10.41
C LYS A 377 4.61 -15.89 -11.06
N PHE A 378 3.41 -15.34 -11.01
CA PHE A 378 3.11 -14.04 -11.62
C PHE A 378 3.91 -12.91 -10.96
N TRP A 379 3.98 -12.87 -9.62
CA TRP A 379 4.72 -11.82 -8.93
C TRP A 379 6.22 -11.86 -9.16
N ARG A 380 6.79 -13.03 -9.43
CA ARG A 380 8.20 -13.13 -9.91
C ARG A 380 8.35 -12.48 -11.28
N MET A 381 7.49 -12.83 -12.24
CA MET A 381 7.51 -12.21 -13.58
C MET A 381 7.28 -10.70 -13.51
N PHE A 382 6.38 -10.26 -12.64
CA PHE A 382 6.10 -8.82 -12.42
C PHE A 382 7.33 -8.10 -11.87
N ARG A 383 7.98 -8.68 -10.85
CA ARG A 383 9.23 -8.14 -10.31
C ARG A 383 10.31 -8.02 -11.38
N ASP A 384 10.55 -9.10 -12.12
CA ASP A 384 11.55 -9.10 -13.19
C ASP A 384 11.27 -7.99 -14.20
N ALA A 385 10.03 -7.85 -14.63
CA ALA A 385 9.61 -6.81 -15.57
C ALA A 385 9.82 -5.39 -15.03
N VAL A 386 9.41 -5.13 -13.79
CA VAL A 386 9.55 -3.80 -13.16
C VAL A 386 11.03 -3.47 -12.93
N LYS A 387 11.81 -4.40 -12.36
CA LYS A 387 13.23 -4.16 -12.05
C LYS A 387 14.11 -4.09 -13.30
N GLU A 388 13.74 -4.76 -14.38
CA GLU A 388 14.37 -4.57 -15.70
C GLU A 388 14.16 -3.15 -16.24
N ALA A 389 12.96 -2.61 -16.08
CA ALA A 389 12.61 -1.27 -16.58
C ALA A 389 13.15 -0.16 -15.67
N ASN A 390 13.05 -0.34 -14.35
CA ASN A 390 13.53 0.58 -13.33
C ASN A 390 14.00 -0.19 -12.08
N PRO A 391 15.29 -0.47 -11.92
CA PRO A 391 15.81 -1.20 -10.76
C PRO A 391 15.55 -0.49 -9.42
N ASN A 392 15.34 0.84 -9.43
CA ASN A 392 15.05 1.64 -8.25
C ASN A 392 13.55 1.77 -7.94
N ALA A 393 12.66 1.14 -8.72
CA ALA A 393 11.24 1.13 -8.41
C ALA A 393 10.93 0.17 -7.26
N ILE A 394 10.11 0.61 -6.29
CA ILE A 394 9.63 -0.24 -5.20
C ILE A 394 8.38 -1.04 -5.62
N ILE A 395 8.26 -2.26 -5.12
CA ILE A 395 7.08 -3.11 -5.28
C ILE A 395 6.51 -3.38 -3.89
N LEU A 396 5.40 -2.73 -3.59
CA LEU A 396 4.74 -2.74 -2.30
C LEU A 396 3.36 -3.36 -2.43
N ALA A 397 3.03 -4.37 -1.64
CA ALA A 397 1.76 -5.06 -1.77
C ALA A 397 0.78 -4.74 -0.62
N GLU A 398 -0.50 -4.68 -0.95
CA GLU A 398 -1.54 -4.84 0.05
C GLU A 398 -1.69 -6.33 0.38
N HIS A 399 -1.56 -6.65 1.66
CA HIS A 399 -1.75 -8.00 2.16
C HIS A 399 -2.15 -7.99 3.63
N TYR A 400 -3.11 -8.82 3.98
CA TYR A 400 -3.52 -9.13 5.35
C TYR A 400 -2.95 -10.47 5.78
N GLY A 401 -2.41 -10.55 6.99
CA GLY A 401 -1.78 -11.77 7.51
C GLY A 401 -0.28 -11.85 7.23
N ASP A 402 0.29 -13.06 7.24
CA ASP A 402 1.73 -13.26 7.11
C ASP A 402 2.23 -13.06 5.67
N PRO A 403 3.02 -12.01 5.39
CA PRO A 403 3.55 -11.73 4.05
C PRO A 403 4.80 -12.57 3.70
N LYS A 404 5.36 -13.34 4.65
CA LYS A 404 6.62 -14.05 4.52
C LYS A 404 6.75 -14.91 3.25
N PRO A 405 5.69 -15.60 2.74
CA PRO A 405 5.78 -16.36 1.49
C PRO A 405 6.18 -15.54 0.27
N TRP A 406 5.82 -14.25 0.23
CA TRP A 406 6.14 -13.33 -0.88
C TRP A 406 7.37 -12.45 -0.63
N LEU A 407 7.88 -12.40 0.61
CA LEU A 407 9.02 -11.57 1.01
C LEU A 407 10.37 -12.32 0.97
N LYS A 408 10.51 -13.31 0.06
CA LYS A 408 11.74 -14.10 -0.10
C LYS A 408 12.77 -13.50 -1.06
N GLY A 409 12.57 -12.24 -1.45
CA GLY A 409 13.50 -11.50 -2.29
C GLY A 409 13.24 -11.60 -3.81
N ASP A 410 12.25 -12.39 -4.22
CA ASP A 410 11.93 -12.67 -5.62
C ASP A 410 10.55 -12.17 -6.08
N GLN A 411 9.79 -11.53 -5.19
CA GLN A 411 8.43 -11.06 -5.47
C GLN A 411 8.25 -9.62 -4.98
N TRP A 412 7.57 -9.38 -3.85
CA TRP A 412 7.38 -8.04 -3.31
C TRP A 412 8.61 -7.56 -2.55
N ASP A 413 8.84 -6.24 -2.57
CA ASP A 413 9.86 -5.61 -1.73
C ASP A 413 9.37 -5.47 -0.28
N THR A 414 8.10 -5.10 -0.10
CA THR A 414 7.48 -4.87 1.21
C THR A 414 5.96 -4.86 1.10
N VAL A 415 5.27 -4.54 2.20
CA VAL A 415 3.79 -4.48 2.28
C VAL A 415 3.28 -3.24 3.02
N MET A 416 1.99 -2.95 2.88
CA MET A 416 1.23 -2.12 3.81
C MET A 416 1.24 -2.81 5.17
N ASN A 417 1.74 -2.13 6.21
CA ASN A 417 2.11 -2.78 7.48
C ASN A 417 0.93 -2.88 8.44
N TYR A 418 -0.07 -3.69 8.08
CA TYR A 418 -1.28 -3.84 8.90
C TYR A 418 -1.02 -4.60 10.20
N ASP A 419 -0.42 -5.79 10.10
CA ASP A 419 -0.28 -6.68 11.26
C ASP A 419 0.93 -6.32 12.15
N ALA A 420 2.04 -5.84 11.55
CA ALA A 420 3.23 -5.46 12.32
C ALA A 420 3.23 -3.97 12.74
N PHE A 421 2.15 -3.22 12.51
CA PHE A 421 2.04 -1.82 12.95
C PHE A 421 0.61 -1.37 13.23
N MET A 422 -0.26 -1.26 12.19
CA MET A 422 -1.56 -0.57 12.29
C MET A 422 -2.46 -1.20 13.36
N GLU A 423 -2.69 -2.51 13.28
CA GLU A 423 -3.64 -3.20 14.13
C GLU A 423 -3.17 -3.26 15.60
N PRO A 424 -1.90 -3.65 15.91
CA PRO A 424 -1.42 -3.63 17.29
C PRO A 424 -1.43 -2.24 17.93
N LEU A 425 -1.01 -1.21 17.20
CA LEU A 425 -1.02 0.15 17.73
C LEU A 425 -2.46 0.66 17.95
N THR A 426 -3.38 0.29 17.06
CA THR A 426 -4.79 0.66 17.19
C THR A 426 -5.39 0.13 18.48
N TRP A 427 -5.36 -1.19 18.71
CA TRP A 427 -5.99 -1.72 19.93
C TRP A 427 -5.19 -1.38 21.19
N PHE A 428 -3.87 -1.20 21.12
CA PHE A 428 -3.05 -0.79 22.26
C PHE A 428 -3.44 0.59 22.79
N LEU A 429 -3.60 1.58 21.90
CA LEU A 429 -3.92 2.94 22.31
C LEU A 429 -5.42 3.20 22.47
N THR A 430 -6.26 2.54 21.69
CA THR A 430 -7.69 2.86 21.65
C THR A 430 -8.60 1.76 22.19
N GLY A 431 -8.14 0.51 22.25
CA GLY A 431 -9.00 -0.64 22.56
C GLY A 431 -9.97 -0.99 21.42
N MET A 432 -9.71 -0.52 20.18
CA MET A 432 -10.52 -0.79 19.00
C MET A 432 -9.75 -1.62 17.98
N GLU A 433 -10.45 -2.31 17.08
CA GLU A 433 -9.83 -2.82 15.85
C GLU A 433 -9.88 -1.74 14.73
N LYS A 434 -9.19 -1.97 13.62
CA LYS A 434 -8.94 -0.96 12.57
C LYS A 434 -10.17 -0.41 11.83
N HIS A 435 -11.28 -1.14 11.78
CA HIS A 435 -12.54 -0.68 11.16
C HIS A 435 -13.50 -0.01 12.15
N SER A 436 -13.23 -0.06 13.45
CA SER A 436 -14.17 0.30 14.53
C SER A 436 -15.40 -0.62 14.59
N ASP A 437 -15.35 -1.80 14.00
CA ASP A 437 -16.46 -2.78 14.03
C ASP A 437 -16.45 -3.59 15.33
N GLU A 438 -15.31 -3.66 16.03
CA GLU A 438 -15.14 -4.42 17.27
C GLU A 438 -14.30 -3.64 18.31
N ALA A 439 -14.70 -3.73 19.57
CA ALA A 439 -13.88 -3.28 20.69
C ALA A 439 -13.03 -4.42 21.26
N LYS A 440 -11.76 -4.14 21.56
CA LYS A 440 -10.78 -5.05 22.19
C LYS A 440 -10.26 -4.47 23.51
N PRO A 441 -11.14 -4.18 24.48
CA PRO A 441 -10.77 -3.44 25.69
C PRO A 441 -9.71 -4.14 26.54
N GLN A 442 -9.62 -5.48 26.45
CA GLN A 442 -8.60 -6.27 27.17
C GLN A 442 -7.17 -6.06 26.64
N LEU A 443 -7.01 -5.57 25.41
CA LEU A 443 -5.73 -5.29 24.79
C LEU A 443 -5.27 -3.84 25.00
N LYS A 444 -6.20 -2.96 25.40
CA LYS A 444 -5.89 -1.55 25.61
C LYS A 444 -4.91 -1.36 26.76
N GLY A 445 -3.75 -0.77 26.47
CA GLY A 445 -2.67 -0.57 27.43
C GLY A 445 -1.90 -1.83 27.80
N SER A 446 -2.21 -3.00 27.24
CA SER A 446 -1.47 -4.23 27.49
C SER A 446 -0.12 -4.20 26.78
N VAL A 447 0.91 -3.74 27.46
CA VAL A 447 2.28 -3.63 26.92
C VAL A 447 2.82 -5.01 26.51
N LYS A 448 2.52 -6.04 27.29
CA LYS A 448 2.97 -7.40 26.97
C LYS A 448 2.38 -7.90 25.65
N ASP A 449 1.07 -7.76 25.45
CA ASP A 449 0.42 -8.22 24.21
C ASP A 449 0.90 -7.39 23.02
N PHE A 450 1.12 -6.08 23.22
CA PHE A 450 1.67 -5.19 22.19
C PHE A 450 3.09 -5.62 21.79
N GLU A 451 4.00 -5.79 22.76
CA GLU A 451 5.38 -6.22 22.49
C GLU A 451 5.42 -7.59 21.81
N ASP A 452 4.67 -8.56 22.32
CA ASP A 452 4.61 -9.92 21.76
C ASP A 452 4.08 -9.90 20.31
N SER A 453 3.01 -9.15 20.03
CA SER A 453 2.46 -8.99 18.67
C SER A 453 3.44 -8.33 17.72
N MET A 454 4.04 -7.21 18.14
CA MET A 454 5.01 -6.49 17.31
C MET A 454 6.23 -7.35 16.98
N ARG A 455 6.79 -8.06 17.98
CA ARG A 455 7.92 -8.98 17.76
C ARG A 455 7.55 -10.12 16.82
N HIS A 456 6.36 -10.68 16.98
CA HIS A 456 5.86 -11.76 16.14
C HIS A 456 5.77 -11.35 14.68
N TYR A 457 5.03 -10.28 14.41
CA TYR A 457 4.76 -9.86 13.02
C TYR A 457 5.97 -9.21 12.35
N MET A 458 6.78 -8.42 13.07
CA MET A 458 8.03 -7.87 12.53
C MET A 458 9.03 -8.98 12.14
N ALA A 459 8.95 -10.16 12.75
CA ALA A 459 9.83 -11.29 12.42
C ALA A 459 9.53 -11.89 11.02
N SER A 460 8.42 -11.54 10.38
CA SER A 460 8.12 -11.94 8.99
C SER A 460 8.93 -11.18 7.94
N PHE A 461 9.60 -10.08 8.33
CA PHE A 461 10.34 -9.21 7.41
C PHE A 461 11.85 -9.40 7.55
N GLN A 462 12.60 -9.21 6.48
CA GLN A 462 14.00 -8.80 6.58
C GLN A 462 14.08 -7.33 6.99
N THR A 463 15.23 -6.91 7.53
CA THR A 463 15.38 -5.53 8.04
C THR A 463 15.11 -4.49 6.96
N SER A 464 15.66 -4.65 5.75
CA SER A 464 15.44 -3.72 4.63
C SER A 464 13.97 -3.65 4.20
N GLN A 465 13.28 -4.79 4.17
CA GLN A 465 11.86 -4.86 3.86
C GLN A 465 11.00 -4.15 4.92
N LEU A 466 11.32 -4.37 6.21
CA LEU A 466 10.63 -3.71 7.31
C LEU A 466 10.79 -2.19 7.27
N LEU A 467 12.01 -1.71 6.96
CA LEU A 467 12.29 -0.26 6.87
C LEU A 467 11.53 0.45 5.76
N CYS A 468 10.99 -0.29 4.78
CA CYS A 468 10.15 0.23 3.71
C CYS A 468 8.65 -0.06 3.90
N ALA A 469 8.28 -0.84 4.92
CA ALA A 469 6.89 -1.21 5.17
C ALA A 469 6.06 0.03 5.55
N MET A 470 4.88 0.20 4.94
CA MET A 470 4.05 1.38 5.15
C MET A 470 3.39 1.35 6.53
N ASN A 471 3.91 2.13 7.45
CA ASN A 471 3.36 2.30 8.80
C ASN A 471 2.20 3.31 8.77
N GLU A 472 0.99 2.81 8.58
CA GLU A 472 -0.22 3.61 8.48
C GLU A 472 -0.97 3.68 9.81
N LEU A 473 -1.55 4.85 10.11
CA LEU A 473 -2.57 4.98 11.15
C LEU A 473 -3.97 4.85 10.56
N SER A 474 -4.16 5.37 9.36
CA SER A 474 -5.41 5.34 8.60
C SER A 474 -5.12 5.09 7.13
N ASN A 475 -6.10 4.60 6.38
CA ASN A 475 -6.12 4.56 4.93
C ASN A 475 -7.54 4.64 4.38
N HIS A 476 -7.71 4.45 3.08
CA HIS A 476 -9.00 4.60 2.39
C HIS A 476 -10.03 3.51 2.69
N ASP A 477 -9.67 2.40 3.36
CA ASP A 477 -10.56 1.29 3.72
C ASP A 477 -10.91 1.23 5.21
N HIS A 478 -10.03 1.77 6.06
CA HIS A 478 -10.18 1.69 7.51
C HIS A 478 -10.74 2.97 8.11
N SER A 479 -11.33 2.90 9.29
CA SER A 479 -11.70 4.11 10.02
C SER A 479 -10.46 4.97 10.30
N ARG A 480 -10.61 6.29 10.33
CA ARG A 480 -9.50 7.18 10.67
C ARG A 480 -9.09 6.99 12.12
N PHE A 481 -7.79 7.01 12.41
CA PHE A 481 -7.29 6.77 13.77
C PHE A 481 -7.85 7.80 14.77
N MET A 482 -7.99 9.05 14.38
CA MET A 482 -8.61 10.09 15.22
C MET A 482 -10.01 9.63 15.66
N THR A 483 -10.82 9.07 14.76
CA THR A 483 -12.16 8.54 15.09
C THR A 483 -12.06 7.35 16.05
N ARG A 484 -11.14 6.40 15.82
CA ARG A 484 -10.95 5.25 16.74
C ARG A 484 -10.68 5.65 18.18
N THR A 485 -10.11 6.85 18.41
CA THR A 485 -9.87 7.35 19.76
C THR A 485 -11.15 7.62 20.56
N ASN A 486 -12.32 7.74 19.91
CA ASN A 486 -13.61 7.91 20.58
C ASN A 486 -14.19 6.61 21.14
N GLU A 487 -13.61 5.45 20.78
CA GLU A 487 -13.96 4.10 21.26
C GLU A 487 -15.41 3.67 20.94
N LYS A 488 -16.04 4.28 19.91
CA LYS A 488 -17.38 3.91 19.45
C LYS A 488 -17.31 2.74 18.47
N VAL A 489 -18.07 1.70 18.77
CA VAL A 489 -18.23 0.53 17.88
C VAL A 489 -19.35 0.80 16.88
N GLY A 490 -19.07 0.67 15.59
CA GLY A 490 -20.02 0.80 14.50
C GLY A 490 -19.51 1.66 13.33
N ARG A 491 -20.40 1.86 12.37
CA ARG A 491 -20.14 2.58 11.11
C ARG A 491 -21.05 3.79 10.95
N ALA A 492 -20.75 4.69 10.03
CA ALA A 492 -21.58 5.86 9.73
C ALA A 492 -23.04 5.50 9.42
N ALA A 493 -23.27 4.37 8.73
CA ALA A 493 -24.61 3.87 8.41
C ALA A 493 -25.46 3.57 9.66
N THR A 494 -24.84 3.24 10.80
CA THR A 494 -25.55 2.88 12.05
C THR A 494 -25.50 3.98 13.10
N LEU A 495 -24.41 4.76 13.15
CA LEU A 495 -24.18 5.77 14.19
C LEU A 495 -24.43 7.21 13.68
N GLY A 496 -24.47 7.39 12.36
CA GLY A 496 -24.44 8.71 11.72
C GLY A 496 -23.02 9.23 11.56
N THR A 497 -22.76 9.98 10.48
CA THR A 497 -21.44 10.51 10.14
C THR A 497 -20.87 11.46 11.19
N ALA A 498 -21.72 12.25 11.85
CA ALA A 498 -21.29 13.19 12.91
C ALA A 498 -20.69 12.47 14.13
N ALA A 499 -21.12 11.24 14.42
CA ALA A 499 -20.62 10.46 15.55
C ALA A 499 -19.11 10.16 15.47
N ALA A 500 -18.52 10.22 14.26
CA ALA A 500 -17.08 10.01 14.05
C ALA A 500 -16.21 11.09 14.72
N GLU A 501 -16.76 12.31 14.92
CA GLU A 501 -16.05 13.44 15.50
C GLU A 501 -16.35 13.61 17.01
N GLU A 502 -17.36 12.93 17.54
CA GLU A 502 -17.78 13.07 18.93
C GLU A 502 -16.93 12.25 19.89
N GLY A 503 -16.34 12.89 20.88
CA GLY A 503 -15.57 12.23 21.94
C GLY A 503 -14.18 11.77 21.50
N ILE A 504 -13.67 12.28 20.39
CA ILE A 504 -12.29 12.06 19.95
C ILE A 504 -11.28 12.54 21.00
N LYS A 505 -10.10 11.91 21.02
CA LYS A 505 -9.01 12.21 21.97
C LYS A 505 -7.74 12.59 21.19
N PRO A 506 -7.56 13.88 20.82
CA PRO A 506 -6.41 14.31 20.03
C PRO A 506 -5.05 14.02 20.67
N ALA A 507 -4.99 13.92 22.02
CA ALA A 507 -3.75 13.53 22.71
C ALA A 507 -3.32 12.10 22.36
N VAL A 508 -4.27 11.15 22.35
CA VAL A 508 -4.01 9.75 21.97
C VAL A 508 -3.59 9.65 20.49
N PHE A 509 -4.20 10.47 19.62
CA PHE A 509 -3.78 10.54 18.22
C PHE A 509 -2.33 11.03 18.08
N ARG A 510 -1.94 12.09 18.82
CA ARG A 510 -0.55 12.55 18.81
C ARG A 510 0.44 11.51 19.33
N GLU A 511 0.06 10.73 20.33
CA GLU A 511 0.87 9.59 20.80
C GLU A 511 1.07 8.56 19.66
N ALA A 512 0.00 8.23 18.91
CA ALA A 512 0.07 7.34 17.77
C ALA A 512 1.00 7.89 16.67
N VAL A 513 0.93 9.19 16.37
CA VAL A 513 1.81 9.85 15.40
C VAL A 513 3.28 9.81 15.84
N VAL A 514 3.57 10.00 17.13
CA VAL A 514 4.94 9.85 17.65
C VAL A 514 5.44 8.42 17.42
N VAL A 515 4.62 7.42 17.72
CA VAL A 515 5.00 6.02 17.47
C VAL A 515 5.19 5.79 15.97
N GLN A 516 4.30 6.29 15.11
CA GLN A 516 4.40 6.16 13.65
C GLN A 516 5.73 6.70 13.11
N MET A 517 6.16 7.87 13.57
CA MET A 517 7.38 8.53 13.11
C MET A 517 8.65 8.01 13.77
N THR A 518 8.53 7.13 14.76
CA THR A 518 9.68 6.56 15.46
C THR A 518 9.74 5.03 15.40
N TRP A 519 8.76 4.35 14.83
CA TRP A 519 8.77 2.90 14.66
C TRP A 519 9.50 2.51 13.37
N PRO A 520 10.29 1.40 13.36
CA PRO A 520 10.93 0.94 12.11
C PRO A 520 9.91 0.74 10.98
N GLY A 521 10.15 1.38 9.84
CA GLY A 521 9.27 1.36 8.67
C GLY A 521 9.19 2.72 7.99
N ALA A 522 8.31 2.84 7.00
CA ALA A 522 8.03 4.06 6.27
C ALA A 522 6.74 4.70 6.81
N PRO A 523 6.82 5.77 7.61
CA PRO A 523 5.64 6.47 8.10
C PRO A 523 4.74 6.89 6.93
N THR A 524 3.46 6.52 6.98
CA THR A 524 2.52 6.79 5.89
C THR A 524 1.31 7.56 6.41
N ILE A 525 1.14 8.77 5.93
CA ILE A 525 0.05 9.66 6.30
C ILE A 525 -1.07 9.51 5.26
N TYR A 526 -2.27 9.18 5.70
CA TYR A 526 -3.46 9.26 4.87
C TYR A 526 -3.94 10.71 4.81
N TYR A 527 -4.16 11.26 3.61
CA TYR A 527 -4.48 12.68 3.43
C TYR A 527 -5.52 13.18 4.46
N GLY A 528 -5.22 14.29 5.09
CA GLY A 528 -6.09 14.94 6.06
C GLY A 528 -6.00 14.41 7.49
N ASP A 529 -5.28 13.31 7.77
CA ASP A 529 -5.02 12.90 9.16
C ASP A 529 -4.25 13.99 9.90
N GLU A 530 -3.27 14.61 9.24
CA GLU A 530 -2.49 15.73 9.77
C GLU A 530 -3.32 17.01 9.98
N ALA A 531 -4.46 17.11 9.28
CA ALA A 531 -5.40 18.22 9.41
C ALA A 531 -6.56 17.94 10.37
N GLY A 532 -6.57 16.77 11.03
CA GLY A 532 -7.58 16.39 12.03
C GLY A 532 -8.85 15.78 11.45
N LEU A 533 -8.82 15.27 10.19
CA LEU A 533 -9.99 14.60 9.61
C LEU A 533 -10.39 13.38 10.43
N CYS A 534 -11.70 13.22 10.59
CA CYS A 534 -12.37 12.07 11.17
C CYS A 534 -13.16 11.30 10.10
N GLY A 535 -13.55 10.07 10.40
CA GLY A 535 -14.42 9.24 9.57
C GLY A 535 -14.39 7.79 10.04
N PHE A 536 -15.54 7.14 10.06
CA PHE A 536 -15.64 5.69 10.23
C PHE A 536 -15.07 5.00 8.97
N THR A 537 -15.01 3.68 8.94
CA THR A 537 -14.56 2.93 7.78
C THR A 537 -15.30 3.37 6.50
N ASP A 538 -14.76 3.04 5.35
CA ASP A 538 -15.28 3.49 4.06
C ASP A 538 -16.83 3.35 3.93
N PRO A 539 -17.46 4.29 3.25
CA PRO A 539 -16.92 5.47 2.55
C PRO A 539 -16.68 6.71 3.44
N ASP A 540 -17.05 6.70 4.74
CA ASP A 540 -17.03 7.88 5.62
C ASP A 540 -15.60 8.42 5.89
N ASN A 541 -14.59 7.55 5.87
CA ASN A 541 -13.17 7.96 5.99
C ASN A 541 -12.66 8.77 4.79
N ARG A 542 -13.38 8.73 3.65
CA ARG A 542 -13.04 9.41 2.38
C ARG A 542 -13.66 10.80 2.29
N ARG A 543 -13.71 11.51 3.41
CA ARG A 543 -14.13 12.93 3.46
C ARG A 543 -13.12 13.80 2.73
N THR A 544 -13.58 14.94 2.21
CA THR A 544 -12.70 15.90 1.53
C THR A 544 -11.68 16.52 2.48
N TYR A 545 -10.49 16.82 1.93
CA TYR A 545 -9.49 17.58 2.68
C TYR A 545 -10.07 18.93 3.12
N PRO A 546 -9.89 19.33 4.39
CA PRO A 546 -10.60 20.48 4.97
C PRO A 546 -9.92 21.82 4.65
N TRP A 547 -9.58 22.09 3.37
CA TRP A 547 -8.93 23.33 2.96
C TRP A 547 -9.63 24.57 3.52
N GLY A 548 -8.90 25.41 4.27
CA GLY A 548 -9.42 26.59 4.94
C GLY A 548 -10.09 26.34 6.30
N LYS A 549 -10.12 25.07 6.75
CA LYS A 549 -10.67 24.66 8.06
C LYS A 549 -9.74 23.67 8.79
N GLU A 550 -8.47 23.63 8.39
CA GLU A 550 -7.47 22.70 8.90
C GLU A 550 -7.16 22.94 10.39
N ASP A 551 -6.85 21.89 11.14
CA ASP A 551 -6.20 22.02 12.44
C ASP A 551 -4.72 22.36 12.25
N ILE A 552 -4.42 23.65 12.18
CA ILE A 552 -3.05 24.16 11.96
C ILE A 552 -2.09 23.70 13.06
N VAL A 553 -2.56 23.57 14.30
CA VAL A 553 -1.73 23.13 15.43
C VAL A 553 -1.32 21.66 15.25
N LEU A 554 -2.21 20.86 14.69
CA LEU A 554 -1.91 19.46 14.40
C LEU A 554 -1.00 19.32 13.17
N ILE A 555 -1.17 20.17 12.14
CA ILE A 555 -0.25 20.22 10.99
C ILE A 555 1.16 20.61 11.44
N ASP A 556 1.30 21.65 12.27
CA ASP A 556 2.60 22.08 12.80
C ASP A 556 3.25 20.97 13.64
N PHE A 557 2.45 20.24 14.42
CA PHE A 557 2.94 19.06 15.15
C PHE A 557 3.48 17.98 14.20
N HIS A 558 2.78 17.69 13.08
CA HIS A 558 3.27 16.71 12.08
C HIS A 558 4.57 17.21 11.43
N ARG A 559 4.67 18.48 11.04
CA ARG A 559 5.93 19.05 10.51
C ARG A 559 7.10 18.85 11.46
N ASP A 560 6.90 19.16 12.75
CA ASP A 560 7.95 19.02 13.74
C ASP A 560 8.40 17.58 13.94
N ILE A 561 7.47 16.63 14.05
CA ILE A 561 7.83 15.23 14.27
C ILE A 561 8.42 14.57 13.00
N ILE A 562 7.95 14.95 11.81
CA ILE A 562 8.54 14.54 10.52
C ILE A 562 9.97 15.08 10.41
N ARG A 563 10.21 16.33 10.76
CA ARG A 563 11.55 16.91 10.79
C ARG A 563 12.48 16.15 11.72
N ILE A 564 12.02 15.82 12.94
CA ILE A 564 12.78 15.01 13.90
C ILE A 564 13.10 13.63 13.31
N HIS A 565 12.12 12.95 12.70
CA HIS A 565 12.31 11.67 12.03
C HIS A 565 13.40 11.75 10.96
N LYS A 566 13.38 12.79 10.13
CA LYS A 566 14.32 12.96 9.01
C LYS A 566 15.73 13.39 9.46
N GLU A 567 15.86 14.13 10.55
CA GLU A 567 17.15 14.58 11.10
C GLU A 567 17.91 13.47 11.84
N HIS A 568 17.22 12.40 12.27
CA HIS A 568 17.81 11.32 13.06
C HIS A 568 17.83 9.99 12.30
N GLU A 569 19.00 9.60 11.81
CA GLU A 569 19.19 8.35 11.08
C GLU A 569 18.69 7.11 11.84
N ALA A 570 18.89 7.08 13.17
CA ALA A 570 18.40 6.00 14.02
C ALA A 570 16.87 5.80 13.98
N LEU A 571 16.09 6.85 13.68
CA LEU A 571 14.64 6.74 13.52
C LEU A 571 14.24 6.22 12.12
N ARG A 572 15.10 6.43 11.12
CA ARG A 572 14.83 6.03 9.72
C ARG A 572 15.30 4.61 9.43
N THR A 573 16.50 4.27 9.87
CA THR A 573 17.19 3.03 9.49
C THR A 573 17.77 2.25 10.67
N GLY A 574 17.64 2.78 11.88
CA GLY A 574 18.13 2.12 13.09
C GLY A 574 17.27 0.94 13.54
N SER A 575 17.75 0.26 14.56
CA SER A 575 17.01 -0.81 15.22
C SER A 575 16.26 -0.31 16.45
N LEU A 576 15.26 -1.06 16.89
CA LEU A 576 14.42 -0.76 18.02
C LEU A 576 14.64 -1.79 19.14
N MET A 577 14.76 -1.33 20.38
CA MET A 577 14.80 -2.20 21.54
C MET A 577 13.79 -1.76 22.62
N PHE A 578 13.00 -2.72 23.10
CA PHE A 578 12.14 -2.51 24.26
C PHE A 578 12.98 -2.50 25.53
N LEU A 579 12.92 -1.43 26.32
CA LEU A 579 13.68 -1.28 27.57
C LEU A 579 12.84 -1.66 28.79
N LYS A 580 11.61 -1.16 28.85
CA LYS A 580 10.68 -1.39 29.95
C LYS A 580 9.26 -1.19 29.48
N GLY A 581 8.36 -2.03 29.97
CA GLY A 581 6.93 -1.88 29.81
C GLY A 581 6.21 -2.22 31.12
N ASP A 582 5.24 -1.40 31.48
CA ASP A 582 4.22 -1.68 32.50
C ASP A 582 2.88 -1.08 32.02
N ASP A 583 1.79 -1.30 32.77
CA ASP A 583 0.43 -0.92 32.36
C ASP A 583 0.24 0.55 31.94
N ASN A 584 1.23 1.42 32.20
CA ASN A 584 1.12 2.85 31.91
C ASN A 584 2.36 3.44 31.19
N LEU A 585 3.40 2.63 30.94
CA LEU A 585 4.64 3.12 30.37
C LEU A 585 5.27 2.08 29.44
N LEU A 586 5.46 2.49 28.19
CA LEU A 586 6.31 1.79 27.21
C LEU A 586 7.57 2.63 26.98
N SER A 587 8.73 2.04 27.27
CA SER A 587 10.01 2.67 27.02
C SER A 587 10.79 1.93 25.94
N LEU A 588 11.21 2.67 24.93
CA LEU A 588 11.93 2.18 23.75
C LEU A 588 13.24 2.95 23.58
N ILE A 589 14.20 2.34 22.90
CA ILE A 589 15.40 3.01 22.42
C ILE A 589 15.67 2.63 20.97
N HIS A 590 16.13 3.61 20.19
CA HIS A 590 16.61 3.44 18.82
C HIS A 590 18.14 3.44 18.83
N ILE A 591 18.73 2.53 18.08
CA ILE A 591 20.19 2.30 18.05
C ILE A 591 20.68 2.34 16.61
#